data_9af4f358422055ca6b0ad9e6923bba54
#
_entry.id   9af4f358422055ca6b0ad9e6923bba54
#
_cell.length_a   1.000
_cell.length_b   1.000
_cell.length_c   1.000
_cell.angle_alpha   90.00
_cell.angle_beta   90.00
_cell.angle_gamma   90.00
#
_symmetry.space_group_name_H-M   'P 1'
#
loop_
_entity.id
_entity.type
_entity.pdbx_description
1 polymer ?
#
loop_
_entity_poly.entity_id
_entity_poly.type
_entity_poly.pdbx_seq_one_letter_code
_entity_poly.pdbx_strand_id
1 'polypeptide(L)'
;MSIAEDTRRGEVTIRHLSKSYRLNGTPLQVLRDINLHVRSGESLAIVGASGSGKTTLLRVLAGLEDSDTGEVLVDGKAVRGVGAERAVIFQEPRLLPWLDVLDNVSFGLETSGLSREQARGRARHYVKLVGLQQFEAAYPRQLSGGMAQRVGIARALAVQPEILLLDEPLGALDAMTKIGMQQELARIWRDEDVTTILVTHDLEEAIYLADRILILPREKGGEPRLIEIDLPRPRDRSAPEFVRHREELLNLFGLH
;
A
#
# COMPACT_ATOMS: atom_id res chain seq x y z
N MET A 1 23.49 26.34 15.19
CA MET A 1 22.13 25.86 14.96
C MET A 1 22.27 24.43 14.47
N SER A 2 22.03 23.47 15.36
CA SER A 2 22.01 22.04 15.00
C SER A 2 20.74 21.79 14.22
N ILE A 3 20.86 21.43 12.95
CA ILE A 3 19.75 20.87 12.16
C ILE A 3 19.48 19.54 12.85
N ALA A 4 18.32 19.44 13.53
CA ALA A 4 17.84 18.13 13.98
C ALA A 4 17.70 17.30 12.70
N GLU A 5 18.53 16.28 12.53
CA GLU A 5 18.34 15.26 11.50
C GLU A 5 16.93 14.72 11.69
N ASP A 6 16.08 14.89 10.70
CA ASP A 6 14.75 14.32 10.67
C ASP A 6 14.96 12.79 10.73
N THR A 7 14.74 12.22 11.91
CA THR A 7 14.96 10.79 12.19
C THR A 7 13.88 9.90 11.59
N ARG A 8 12.96 10.47 10.79
CA ARG A 8 11.93 9.72 10.09
C ARG A 8 12.58 8.81 9.06
N ARG A 9 12.04 7.60 8.95
CA ARG A 9 12.49 6.56 8.02
C ARG A 9 11.39 6.25 7.01
N GLY A 10 11.78 5.59 5.91
CA GLY A 10 10.84 5.16 4.90
C GLY A 10 10.66 6.16 3.76
N GLU A 11 11.64 7.04 3.51
CA GLU A 11 11.67 7.84 2.29
C GLU A 11 11.90 6.95 1.07
N VAL A 12 11.11 7.12 0.01
CA VAL A 12 11.24 6.35 -1.23
C VAL A 12 11.60 7.28 -2.38
N THR A 13 12.68 6.97 -3.09
CA THR A 13 13.07 7.67 -4.31
C THR A 13 13.17 6.69 -5.48
N ILE A 14 12.50 7.00 -6.58
CA ILE A 14 12.56 6.26 -7.84
C ILE A 14 13.24 7.15 -8.86
N ARG A 15 14.26 6.64 -9.56
CA ARG A 15 15.02 7.36 -10.58
C ARG A 15 15.07 6.58 -11.88
N HIS A 16 14.55 7.17 -12.95
CA HIS A 16 14.62 6.65 -14.34
C HIS A 16 14.20 5.19 -14.48
N LEU A 17 13.21 4.75 -13.67
CA LEU A 17 12.79 3.37 -13.59
C LEU A 17 11.99 2.97 -14.84
N SER A 18 12.46 1.93 -15.54
CA SER A 18 11.74 1.34 -16.65
C SER A 18 11.64 -0.18 -16.49
N LYS A 19 10.54 -0.74 -17.01
CA LYS A 19 10.28 -2.19 -16.99
C LYS A 19 9.53 -2.62 -18.23
N SER A 20 10.02 -3.71 -18.84
CA SER A 20 9.42 -4.36 -20.00
C SER A 20 9.28 -5.85 -19.75
N TYR A 21 8.28 -6.45 -20.38
CA TYR A 21 8.11 -7.90 -20.44
C TYR A 21 8.20 -8.37 -21.89
N ARG A 22 8.39 -9.66 -22.10
CA ARG A 22 8.28 -10.27 -23.43
C ARG A 22 6.93 -10.97 -23.56
N LEU A 23 6.11 -10.50 -24.49
CA LEU A 23 4.85 -11.14 -24.85
C LEU A 23 4.96 -11.70 -26.27
N ASN A 24 4.91 -13.02 -26.41
CA ASN A 24 5.06 -13.70 -27.71
C ASN A 24 6.33 -13.26 -28.49
N GLY A 25 7.45 -13.08 -27.76
CA GLY A 25 8.73 -12.64 -28.35
C GLY A 25 8.87 -11.13 -28.57
N THR A 26 7.79 -10.35 -28.47
CA THR A 26 7.79 -8.89 -28.65
C THR A 26 7.96 -8.20 -27.30
N PRO A 27 8.87 -7.21 -27.17
CA PRO A 27 9.00 -6.43 -25.94
C PRO A 27 7.75 -5.59 -25.71
N LEU A 28 7.22 -5.66 -24.51
CA LEU A 28 6.08 -4.91 -24.03
C LEU A 28 6.54 -3.99 -22.90
N GLN A 29 6.77 -2.72 -23.19
CA GLN A 29 7.13 -1.74 -22.16
C GLN A 29 5.91 -1.46 -21.28
N VAL A 30 6.07 -1.66 -19.96
CA VAL A 30 5.01 -1.47 -18.96
C VAL A 30 5.25 -0.22 -18.14
N LEU A 31 6.49 0.03 -17.73
CA LEU A 31 6.91 1.26 -17.06
C LEU A 31 7.97 1.94 -17.89
N ARG A 32 7.89 3.26 -18.03
CA ARG A 32 8.84 4.05 -18.79
C ARG A 32 9.26 5.28 -18.02
N ASP A 33 10.57 5.36 -17.71
CA ASP A 33 11.22 6.52 -17.10
C ASP A 33 10.47 7.12 -15.92
N ILE A 34 10.01 6.26 -14.99
CA ILE A 34 9.30 6.69 -13.79
C ILE A 34 10.29 7.38 -12.86
N ASN A 35 9.99 8.63 -12.53
CA ASN A 35 10.71 9.43 -11.55
C ASN A 35 9.72 9.86 -10.48
N LEU A 36 10.00 9.52 -9.22
CA LEU A 36 9.10 9.79 -8.10
C LEU A 36 9.90 9.90 -6.80
N HIS A 37 9.48 10.82 -5.95
CA HIS A 37 9.95 10.93 -4.58
C HIS A 37 8.75 10.92 -3.64
N VAL A 38 8.76 10.03 -2.65
CA VAL A 38 7.76 9.90 -1.59
C VAL A 38 8.44 10.20 -0.28
N ARG A 39 7.95 11.20 0.42
CA ARG A 39 8.52 11.62 1.71
C ARG A 39 8.20 10.59 2.79
N SER A 40 9.04 10.52 3.81
CA SER A 40 8.76 9.71 4.99
C SER A 40 7.42 10.11 5.63
N GLY A 41 6.59 9.12 5.99
CA GLY A 41 5.25 9.32 6.55
C GLY A 41 4.19 9.79 5.55
N GLU A 42 4.53 9.96 4.27
CA GLU A 42 3.60 10.36 3.22
C GLU A 42 2.75 9.18 2.75
N SER A 43 1.49 9.45 2.43
CA SER A 43 0.60 8.48 1.78
C SER A 43 0.46 8.82 0.29
N LEU A 44 0.94 7.94 -0.58
CA LEU A 44 0.82 8.04 -2.03
C LEU A 44 -0.17 7.00 -2.55
N ALA A 45 -1.14 7.40 -3.39
CA ALA A 45 -1.93 6.46 -4.18
C ALA A 45 -1.40 6.38 -5.61
N ILE A 46 -1.38 5.18 -6.18
CA ILE A 46 -1.09 4.92 -7.59
C ILE A 46 -2.38 4.45 -8.25
N VAL A 47 -2.88 5.24 -9.19
CA VAL A 47 -4.10 4.94 -9.93
C VAL A 47 -3.81 4.84 -11.43
N GLY A 48 -4.67 4.16 -12.17
CA GLY A 48 -4.50 3.98 -13.61
C GLY A 48 -5.40 2.87 -14.14
N ALA A 49 -5.54 2.80 -15.45
CA ALA A 49 -6.31 1.76 -16.11
C ALA A 49 -5.75 0.36 -15.82
N SER A 50 -6.56 -0.69 -16.04
CA SER A 50 -6.06 -2.07 -15.98
C SER A 50 -4.90 -2.25 -16.97
N GLY A 51 -3.81 -2.86 -16.52
CA GLY A 51 -2.61 -3.07 -17.34
C GLY A 51 -1.68 -1.85 -17.47
N SER A 52 -1.91 -0.73 -16.77
CA SER A 52 -1.03 0.45 -16.78
C SER A 52 0.29 0.27 -16.03
N GLY A 53 0.51 -0.88 -15.36
CA GLY A 53 1.77 -1.16 -14.66
C GLY A 53 1.76 -0.90 -13.15
N LYS A 54 0.62 -0.58 -12.52
CA LYS A 54 0.50 -0.30 -11.07
C LYS A 54 1.10 -1.41 -10.21
N THR A 55 0.63 -2.64 -10.40
CA THR A 55 1.12 -3.81 -9.66
C THR A 55 2.60 -4.10 -9.97
N THR A 56 3.06 -3.87 -11.22
CA THR A 56 4.48 -3.99 -11.59
C THR A 56 5.32 -2.98 -10.80
N LEU A 57 4.92 -1.70 -10.77
CA LEU A 57 5.62 -0.67 -10.01
C LEU A 57 5.67 -1.03 -8.52
N LEU A 58 4.56 -1.47 -7.95
CA LEU A 58 4.51 -1.89 -6.55
C LEU A 58 5.41 -3.09 -6.27
N ARG A 59 5.49 -4.09 -7.19
CA ARG A 59 6.39 -5.24 -7.04
C ARG A 59 7.86 -4.85 -7.09
N VAL A 60 8.22 -3.88 -7.95
CA VAL A 60 9.59 -3.36 -7.99
C VAL A 60 9.93 -2.61 -6.69
N LEU A 61 9.01 -1.78 -6.18
CA LEU A 61 9.16 -1.11 -4.88
C LEU A 61 9.33 -2.10 -3.73
N ALA A 62 8.61 -3.22 -3.78
CA ALA A 62 8.70 -4.29 -2.79
C ALA A 62 10.00 -5.11 -2.88
N GLY A 63 10.76 -4.96 -3.97
CA GLY A 63 11.93 -5.83 -4.26
C GLY A 63 11.54 -7.25 -4.63
N LEU A 64 10.30 -7.46 -5.09
CA LEU A 64 9.80 -8.74 -5.60
C LEU A 64 10.09 -8.92 -7.08
N GLU A 65 10.48 -7.85 -7.75
CA GLU A 65 10.80 -7.82 -9.17
C GLU A 65 11.86 -6.75 -9.45
N ASP A 66 12.82 -7.05 -10.33
CA ASP A 66 13.86 -6.11 -10.72
C ASP A 66 13.38 -5.18 -11.85
N SER A 67 13.83 -3.94 -11.85
CA SER A 67 13.68 -3.02 -12.98
C SER A 67 14.67 -3.39 -14.11
N ASP A 68 14.35 -3.02 -15.35
CA ASP A 68 15.29 -3.17 -16.47
C ASP A 68 16.34 -2.05 -16.46
N THR A 69 15.92 -0.83 -16.10
CA THR A 69 16.79 0.34 -15.91
C THR A 69 16.30 1.18 -14.73
N GLY A 70 17.17 2.08 -14.26
CA GLY A 70 16.89 2.94 -13.13
C GLY A 70 17.03 2.22 -11.79
N GLU A 71 16.64 2.90 -10.74
CA GLU A 71 16.78 2.40 -9.37
C GLU A 71 15.64 2.84 -8.46
N VAL A 72 15.41 2.05 -7.42
CA VAL A 72 14.59 2.41 -6.26
C VAL A 72 15.50 2.52 -5.06
N LEU A 73 15.37 3.62 -4.33
CA LEU A 73 16.09 3.87 -3.09
C LEU A 73 15.08 3.97 -1.94
N VAL A 74 15.41 3.38 -0.80
CA VAL A 74 14.75 3.57 0.49
C VAL A 74 15.78 4.16 1.44
N ASP A 75 15.49 5.35 1.97
CA ASP A 75 16.43 6.11 2.81
C ASP A 75 17.83 6.20 2.17
N GLY A 76 17.87 6.48 0.86
CA GLY A 76 19.09 6.58 0.07
C GLY A 76 19.79 5.26 -0.23
N LYS A 77 19.29 4.11 0.22
CA LYS A 77 19.84 2.77 -0.04
C LYS A 77 19.09 2.07 -1.15
N ALA A 78 19.84 1.51 -2.11
CA ALA A 78 19.24 0.79 -3.23
C ALA A 78 18.46 -0.46 -2.75
N VAL A 79 17.24 -0.60 -3.23
CA VAL A 79 16.41 -1.79 -3.02
C VAL A 79 17.01 -2.95 -3.80
N ARG A 80 17.38 -4.02 -3.09
CA ARG A 80 17.90 -5.27 -3.67
C ARG A 80 17.16 -6.44 -3.04
N GLY A 81 16.05 -6.84 -3.67
CA GLY A 81 15.19 -7.89 -3.12
C GLY A 81 14.30 -7.41 -1.98
N VAL A 82 13.68 -8.37 -1.28
CA VAL A 82 12.77 -8.08 -0.17
C VAL A 82 13.54 -7.59 1.07
N GLY A 83 12.93 -6.70 1.84
CA GLY A 83 13.50 -6.12 3.05
C GLY A 83 12.50 -6.05 4.19
N ALA A 84 12.99 -6.10 5.43
CA ALA A 84 12.13 -6.06 6.63
C ALA A 84 11.48 -4.67 6.85
N GLU A 85 12.06 -3.63 6.29
CA GLU A 85 11.57 -2.25 6.34
C GLU A 85 10.31 -2.05 5.49
N ARG A 86 9.96 -3.01 4.61
CA ARG A 86 8.81 -2.94 3.71
C ARG A 86 7.86 -4.11 3.95
N ALA A 87 6.59 -3.83 4.17
CA ALA A 87 5.54 -4.85 4.19
C ALA A 87 4.60 -4.69 3.00
N VAL A 88 4.11 -5.82 2.47
CA VAL A 88 3.19 -5.84 1.34
C VAL A 88 1.86 -6.46 1.75
N ILE A 89 0.77 -5.74 1.46
CA ILE A 89 -0.60 -6.24 1.53
C ILE A 89 -1.05 -6.49 0.09
N PHE A 90 -1.26 -7.76 -0.23
CA PHE A 90 -1.72 -8.18 -1.56
C PHE A 90 -3.24 -8.07 -1.67
N GLN A 91 -3.73 -8.00 -2.89
CA GLN A 91 -5.16 -8.06 -3.22
C GLN A 91 -5.83 -9.30 -2.62
N GLU A 92 -5.17 -10.46 -2.71
CA GLU A 92 -5.55 -11.66 -1.96
C GLU A 92 -4.80 -11.68 -0.63
N PRO A 93 -5.45 -11.97 0.52
CA PRO A 93 -4.82 -11.89 1.84
C PRO A 93 -3.70 -12.90 2.08
N ARG A 94 -3.61 -13.98 1.28
CA ARG A 94 -2.55 -15.00 1.32
C ARG A 94 -2.24 -15.45 2.74
N LEU A 95 -3.29 -15.77 3.51
CA LEU A 95 -3.13 -16.30 4.86
C LEU A 95 -2.55 -17.70 4.83
N LEU A 96 -1.75 -18.04 5.85
CA LEU A 96 -1.24 -19.37 6.06
C LEU A 96 -2.40 -20.28 6.53
N PRO A 97 -2.87 -21.24 5.72
CA PRO A 97 -4.13 -21.93 5.99
C PRO A 97 -4.09 -22.88 7.19
N TRP A 98 -2.88 -23.24 7.65
CA TRP A 98 -2.64 -24.09 8.82
C TRP A 98 -2.47 -23.32 10.14
N LEU A 99 -2.47 -21.99 10.09
CA LEU A 99 -2.38 -21.11 11.26
C LEU A 99 -3.73 -20.45 11.54
N ASP A 100 -4.06 -20.25 12.81
CA ASP A 100 -5.19 -19.42 13.21
C ASP A 100 -4.93 -17.93 12.93
N VAL A 101 -5.91 -17.07 13.21
CA VAL A 101 -5.80 -15.61 13.00
C VAL A 101 -4.63 -15.03 13.79
N LEU A 102 -4.52 -15.36 15.06
CA LEU A 102 -3.48 -14.80 15.93
C LEU A 102 -2.08 -15.25 15.50
N ASP A 103 -1.93 -16.53 15.13
CA ASP A 103 -0.65 -17.08 14.65
C ASP A 103 -0.31 -16.57 13.24
N ASN A 104 -1.29 -16.30 12.37
CA ASN A 104 -1.04 -15.58 11.11
C ASN A 104 -0.45 -14.19 11.34
N VAL A 105 -1.00 -13.43 12.30
CA VAL A 105 -0.52 -12.07 12.60
C VAL A 105 0.83 -12.10 13.33
N SER A 106 1.08 -13.08 14.22
CA SER A 106 2.34 -13.19 14.95
C SER A 106 3.49 -13.75 14.13
N PHE A 107 3.21 -14.42 13.00
CA PHE A 107 4.19 -15.14 12.20
C PHE A 107 5.43 -14.31 11.83
N GLY A 108 5.23 -13.09 11.32
CA GLY A 108 6.31 -12.18 10.96
C GLY A 108 7.16 -11.74 12.16
N LEU A 109 6.53 -11.61 13.33
CA LEU A 109 7.22 -11.24 14.56
C LEU A 109 8.10 -12.38 15.10
N GLU A 110 7.64 -13.63 15.00
CA GLU A 110 8.42 -14.80 15.39
C GLU A 110 9.64 -14.99 14.47
N THR A 111 9.45 -14.78 13.17
CA THR A 111 10.57 -14.85 12.20
C THR A 111 11.59 -13.72 12.39
N SER A 112 11.17 -12.59 13.00
CA SER A 112 12.05 -11.49 13.39
C SER A 112 12.77 -11.70 14.74
N GLY A 113 12.59 -12.86 15.37
CA GLY A 113 13.32 -13.26 16.57
C GLY A 113 12.61 -13.02 17.91
N LEU A 114 11.34 -12.59 17.92
CA LEU A 114 10.56 -12.52 19.15
C LEU A 114 10.17 -13.92 19.62
N SER A 115 10.10 -14.12 20.94
CA SER A 115 9.50 -15.35 21.47
C SER A 115 8.03 -15.45 21.08
N ARG A 116 7.50 -16.65 20.96
CA ARG A 116 6.08 -16.89 20.61
C ARG A 116 5.11 -16.11 21.51
N GLU A 117 5.39 -16.05 22.81
CA GLU A 117 4.57 -15.34 23.78
C GLU A 117 4.57 -13.83 23.50
N GLN A 118 5.75 -13.25 23.28
CA GLN A 118 5.91 -11.81 22.94
C GLN A 118 5.22 -11.49 21.60
N ALA A 119 5.45 -12.32 20.58
CA ALA A 119 4.85 -12.18 19.26
C ALA A 119 3.32 -12.21 19.31
N ARG A 120 2.74 -13.20 20.00
CA ARG A 120 1.28 -13.30 20.21
C ARG A 120 0.72 -12.14 21.03
N GLY A 121 1.45 -11.69 22.06
CA GLY A 121 1.07 -10.51 22.86
C GLY A 121 0.95 -9.26 21.98
N ARG A 122 1.94 -9.02 21.13
CA ARG A 122 1.94 -7.90 20.18
C ARG A 122 0.88 -8.06 19.09
N ALA A 123 0.73 -9.25 18.52
CA ALA A 123 -0.25 -9.57 17.49
C ALA A 123 -1.69 -9.29 17.93
N ARG A 124 -2.05 -9.55 19.22
CA ARG A 124 -3.37 -9.23 19.74
C ARG A 124 -3.75 -7.77 19.62
N HIS A 125 -2.80 -6.85 19.77
CA HIS A 125 -3.05 -5.44 19.55
C HIS A 125 -3.58 -5.20 18.13
N TYR A 126 -2.93 -5.75 17.11
CA TYR A 126 -3.31 -5.56 15.71
C TYR A 126 -4.58 -6.34 15.34
N VAL A 127 -4.81 -7.53 15.91
CA VAL A 127 -6.07 -8.27 15.74
C VAL A 127 -7.25 -7.46 16.30
N LYS A 128 -7.08 -6.80 17.46
CA LYS A 128 -8.07 -5.90 18.02
C LYS A 128 -8.27 -4.65 17.15
N LEU A 129 -7.18 -4.09 16.63
CA LEU A 129 -7.19 -2.91 15.77
C LEU A 129 -8.09 -3.11 14.53
N VAL A 130 -8.05 -4.31 13.92
CA VAL A 130 -8.90 -4.65 12.77
C VAL A 130 -10.26 -5.26 13.15
N GLY A 131 -10.63 -5.24 14.44
CA GLY A 131 -11.94 -5.68 14.93
C GLY A 131 -12.17 -7.19 14.89
N LEU A 132 -11.11 -8.00 15.04
CA LEU A 132 -11.19 -9.47 14.94
C LEU A 132 -10.84 -10.20 16.24
N GLN A 133 -10.87 -9.54 17.39
CA GLN A 133 -10.53 -10.14 18.70
C GLN A 133 -11.35 -11.39 19.07
N GLN A 134 -12.59 -11.48 18.58
CA GLN A 134 -13.44 -12.66 18.83
C GLN A 134 -13.09 -13.85 17.90
N PHE A 135 -12.22 -13.64 16.93
CA PHE A 135 -11.83 -14.61 15.91
C PHE A 135 -10.36 -15.02 16.01
N GLU A 136 -9.67 -14.74 17.12
CA GLU A 136 -8.24 -15.04 17.30
C GLU A 136 -7.88 -16.50 17.01
N ALA A 137 -8.75 -17.44 17.41
CA ALA A 137 -8.56 -18.89 17.22
C ALA A 137 -9.20 -19.43 15.92
N ALA A 138 -9.79 -18.58 15.08
CA ALA A 138 -10.39 -19.01 13.83
C ALA A 138 -9.32 -19.27 12.76
N TYR A 139 -9.53 -20.31 11.95
CA TYR A 139 -8.66 -20.58 10.80
C TYR A 139 -9.16 -19.85 9.54
N PRO A 140 -8.28 -19.60 8.55
CA PRO A 140 -8.64 -18.86 7.32
C PRO A 140 -9.91 -19.37 6.62
N ARG A 141 -10.15 -20.69 6.61
CA ARG A 141 -11.35 -21.31 6.02
C ARG A 141 -12.68 -20.95 6.72
N GLN A 142 -12.61 -20.38 7.92
CA GLN A 142 -13.76 -19.98 8.74
C GLN A 142 -14.05 -18.47 8.62
N LEU A 143 -13.22 -17.73 7.86
CA LEU A 143 -13.31 -16.28 7.71
C LEU A 143 -14.04 -15.92 6.41
N SER A 144 -14.79 -14.84 6.44
CA SER A 144 -15.21 -14.19 5.19
C SER A 144 -14.01 -13.57 4.46
N GLY A 145 -14.14 -13.28 3.15
CA GLY A 145 -13.07 -12.62 2.39
C GLY A 145 -12.62 -11.30 3.03
N GLY A 146 -13.57 -10.49 3.52
CA GLY A 146 -13.27 -9.24 4.22
C GLY A 146 -12.57 -9.45 5.56
N MET A 147 -12.92 -10.50 6.32
CA MET A 147 -12.21 -10.85 7.56
C MET A 147 -10.78 -11.30 7.26
N ALA A 148 -10.59 -12.15 6.24
CA ALA A 148 -9.27 -12.61 5.82
C ALA A 148 -8.39 -11.44 5.38
N GLN A 149 -8.95 -10.46 4.65
CA GLN A 149 -8.23 -9.25 4.24
C GLN A 149 -7.79 -8.43 5.46
N ARG A 150 -8.66 -8.25 6.46
CA ARG A 150 -8.32 -7.57 7.71
C ARG A 150 -7.20 -8.29 8.50
N VAL A 151 -7.17 -9.62 8.49
CA VAL A 151 -6.05 -10.39 9.07
C VAL A 151 -4.74 -10.12 8.30
N GLY A 152 -4.78 -10.04 6.97
CA GLY A 152 -3.64 -9.68 6.12
C GLY A 152 -3.09 -8.29 6.46
N ILE A 153 -3.97 -7.32 6.67
CA ILE A 153 -3.61 -5.96 7.10
C ILE A 153 -2.96 -5.98 8.50
N ALA A 154 -3.59 -6.67 9.46
CA ALA A 154 -3.04 -6.80 10.81
C ALA A 154 -1.66 -7.45 10.82
N ARG A 155 -1.44 -8.50 10.01
CA ARG A 155 -0.15 -9.18 9.84
C ARG A 155 0.93 -8.23 9.32
N ALA A 156 0.62 -7.41 8.32
CA ALA A 156 1.55 -6.46 7.75
C ALA A 156 1.92 -5.34 8.74
N LEU A 157 0.93 -4.84 9.49
CA LEU A 157 1.16 -3.79 10.49
C LEU A 157 1.92 -4.30 11.73
N ALA A 158 1.73 -5.59 12.09
CA ALA A 158 2.32 -6.14 13.32
C ALA A 158 3.85 -6.08 13.33
N VAL A 159 4.49 -6.18 12.17
CA VAL A 159 5.95 -6.09 12.04
C VAL A 159 6.48 -4.65 12.08
N GLN A 160 5.60 -3.65 12.13
CA GLN A 160 5.92 -2.21 12.17
C GLN A 160 6.89 -1.82 11.04
N PRO A 161 6.50 -1.96 9.78
CA PRO A 161 7.34 -1.61 8.66
C PRO A 161 7.52 -0.08 8.57
N GLU A 162 8.61 0.37 7.98
CA GLU A 162 8.82 1.79 7.64
C GLU A 162 7.98 2.19 6.42
N ILE A 163 7.73 1.22 5.52
CA ILE A 163 6.95 1.41 4.29
C ILE A 163 5.89 0.31 4.18
N LEU A 164 4.65 0.73 3.95
CA LEU A 164 3.52 -0.15 3.70
C LEU A 164 3.09 -0.06 2.22
N LEU A 165 3.21 -1.16 1.51
CA LEU A 165 2.83 -1.29 0.11
C LEU A 165 1.51 -2.06 0.01
N LEU A 166 0.49 -1.49 -0.65
CA LEU A 166 -0.85 -2.08 -0.71
C LEU A 166 -1.30 -2.24 -2.16
N ASP A 167 -1.60 -3.46 -2.56
CA ASP A 167 -2.12 -3.78 -3.90
C ASP A 167 -3.61 -4.07 -3.80
N GLU A 168 -4.45 -3.08 -4.12
CA GLU A 168 -5.92 -3.14 -4.06
C GLU A 168 -6.48 -3.75 -2.75
N PRO A 169 -6.04 -3.26 -1.56
CA PRO A 169 -6.28 -3.94 -0.28
C PRO A 169 -7.74 -4.04 0.11
N LEU A 170 -8.61 -3.21 -0.44
CA LEU A 170 -10.03 -3.14 -0.09
C LEU A 170 -10.95 -3.60 -1.22
N GLY A 171 -10.38 -4.14 -2.32
CA GLY A 171 -11.14 -4.56 -3.50
C GLY A 171 -12.14 -5.71 -3.26
N ALA A 172 -11.87 -6.57 -2.27
CA ALA A 172 -12.72 -7.71 -1.91
C ALA A 172 -13.80 -7.39 -0.85
N LEU A 173 -13.87 -6.14 -0.37
CA LEU A 173 -14.81 -5.72 0.67
C LEU A 173 -16.12 -5.20 0.08
N ASP A 174 -17.23 -5.46 0.77
CA ASP A 174 -18.50 -4.77 0.51
C ASP A 174 -18.39 -3.27 0.84
N ALA A 175 -19.27 -2.45 0.28
CA ALA A 175 -19.20 -1.00 0.37
C ALA A 175 -19.17 -0.46 1.81
N MET A 176 -19.98 -1.02 2.72
CA MET A 176 -20.05 -0.55 4.11
C MET A 176 -18.77 -0.90 4.87
N THR A 177 -18.31 -2.13 4.73
CA THR A 177 -17.05 -2.60 5.33
C THR A 177 -15.86 -1.81 4.77
N LYS A 178 -15.87 -1.50 3.46
CA LYS A 178 -14.84 -0.71 2.80
C LYS A 178 -14.72 0.69 3.41
N ILE A 179 -15.84 1.39 3.60
CA ILE A 179 -15.87 2.73 4.20
C ILE A 179 -15.28 2.69 5.62
N GLY A 180 -15.74 1.76 6.46
CA GLY A 180 -15.20 1.62 7.81
C GLY A 180 -13.71 1.30 7.83
N MET A 181 -13.23 0.44 6.90
CA MET A 181 -11.81 0.09 6.82
C MET A 181 -10.95 1.26 6.31
N GLN A 182 -11.46 2.07 5.38
CA GLN A 182 -10.77 3.29 4.93
C GLN A 182 -10.59 4.29 6.08
N GLN A 183 -11.60 4.47 6.92
CA GLN A 183 -11.50 5.34 8.11
C GLN A 183 -10.45 4.83 9.09
N GLU A 184 -10.44 3.51 9.33
CA GLU A 184 -9.49 2.88 10.24
C GLU A 184 -8.05 2.95 9.69
N LEU A 185 -7.83 2.67 8.41
CA LEU A 185 -6.53 2.81 7.77
C LEU A 185 -6.02 4.25 7.80
N ALA A 186 -6.87 5.24 7.53
CA ALA A 186 -6.49 6.65 7.60
C ALA A 186 -6.05 7.06 9.01
N ARG A 187 -6.68 6.48 10.05
CA ARG A 187 -6.29 6.68 11.44
C ARG A 187 -4.95 6.03 11.74
N ILE A 188 -4.79 4.75 11.38
CA ILE A 188 -3.57 3.97 11.62
C ILE A 188 -2.36 4.65 10.96
N TRP A 189 -2.47 5.04 9.69
CA TRP A 189 -1.37 5.64 8.96
C TRP A 189 -0.88 6.94 9.59
N ARG A 190 -1.80 7.74 10.08
CA ARG A 190 -1.46 8.96 10.83
C ARG A 190 -0.81 8.65 12.18
N ASP A 191 -1.34 7.66 12.91
CA ASP A 191 -0.91 7.36 14.28
C ASP A 191 0.45 6.62 14.29
N GLU A 192 0.75 5.83 13.25
CA GLU A 192 2.00 5.03 13.14
C GLU A 192 3.11 5.74 12.32
N ASP A 193 2.84 6.90 11.71
CA ASP A 193 3.78 7.70 10.89
C ASP A 193 4.51 6.83 9.81
N VAL A 194 3.77 5.88 9.21
CA VAL A 194 4.28 4.94 8.21
C VAL A 194 4.13 5.50 6.80
N THR A 195 5.19 5.41 5.99
CA THR A 195 5.09 5.76 4.56
C THR A 195 4.22 4.72 3.85
N THR A 196 3.23 5.18 3.11
CA THR A 196 2.26 4.29 2.50
C THR A 196 2.17 4.49 0.99
N ILE A 197 2.24 3.39 0.23
CA ILE A 197 2.02 3.40 -1.22
C ILE A 197 0.87 2.44 -1.55
N LEU A 198 -0.25 3.02 -1.95
CA LEU A 198 -1.51 2.32 -2.23
C LEU A 198 -1.76 2.23 -3.74
N VAL A 199 -1.87 1.03 -4.27
CA VAL A 199 -2.44 0.80 -5.61
C VAL A 199 -3.93 0.59 -5.49
N THR A 200 -4.73 1.37 -6.22
CA THR A 200 -6.18 1.21 -6.29
C THR A 200 -6.73 1.66 -7.66
N HIS A 201 -7.88 1.14 -8.01
CA HIS A 201 -8.68 1.60 -9.15
C HIS A 201 -9.86 2.49 -8.69
N ASP A 202 -10.05 2.65 -7.39
CA ASP A 202 -11.10 3.47 -6.80
C ASP A 202 -10.55 4.89 -6.53
N LEU A 203 -11.04 5.86 -7.30
CA LEU A 203 -10.60 7.26 -7.21
C LEU A 203 -10.99 7.92 -5.88
N GLU A 204 -12.15 7.56 -5.32
CA GLU A 204 -12.57 8.10 -4.02
C GLU A 204 -11.70 7.54 -2.89
N GLU A 205 -11.29 6.27 -2.98
CA GLU A 205 -10.32 5.68 -2.06
C GLU A 205 -8.98 6.41 -2.12
N ALA A 206 -8.47 6.67 -3.33
CA ALA A 206 -7.24 7.41 -3.53
C ALA A 206 -7.32 8.82 -2.93
N ILE A 207 -8.40 9.58 -3.23
CA ILE A 207 -8.61 10.92 -2.65
C ILE A 207 -8.75 10.84 -1.12
N TYR A 208 -9.42 9.82 -0.58
CA TYR A 208 -9.67 9.70 0.87
C TYR A 208 -8.40 9.42 1.66
N LEU A 209 -7.52 8.57 1.12
CA LEU A 209 -6.36 8.02 1.86
C LEU A 209 -5.03 8.74 1.56
N ALA A 210 -4.81 9.20 0.33
CA ALA A 210 -3.49 9.66 -0.09
C ALA A 210 -3.28 11.17 0.03
N ASP A 211 -2.05 11.61 0.27
CA ASP A 211 -1.63 13.01 0.22
C ASP A 211 -1.30 13.42 -1.22
N ARG A 212 -0.83 12.48 -2.05
CA ARG A 212 -0.63 12.66 -3.48
C ARG A 212 -1.12 11.44 -4.25
N ILE A 213 -1.52 11.66 -5.49
CA ILE A 213 -1.98 10.61 -6.40
C ILE A 213 -1.11 10.60 -7.63
N LEU A 214 -0.43 9.48 -7.89
CA LEU A 214 0.28 9.19 -9.12
C LEU A 214 -0.67 8.52 -10.12
N ILE A 215 -0.94 9.19 -11.24
CA ILE A 215 -1.74 8.63 -12.32
C ILE A 215 -0.80 8.01 -13.35
N LEU A 216 -0.87 6.69 -13.50
CA LEU A 216 -0.17 6.00 -14.57
C LEU A 216 -0.99 6.11 -15.87
N PRO A 217 -0.33 6.44 -17.00
CA PRO A 217 -1.03 6.67 -18.26
C PRO A 217 -1.70 5.39 -18.77
N ARG A 218 -2.82 5.59 -19.51
CA ARG A 218 -3.52 4.49 -20.18
C ARG A 218 -2.70 3.96 -21.35
N GLU A 219 -2.06 4.88 -22.09
CA GLU A 219 -1.18 4.53 -23.21
C GLU A 219 0.19 4.16 -22.69
N LYS A 220 0.69 3.00 -23.17
CA LYS A 220 2.03 2.53 -22.80
C LYS A 220 3.08 3.52 -23.26
N GLY A 221 3.86 4.01 -22.31
CA GLY A 221 4.91 5.01 -22.57
C GLY A 221 4.45 6.47 -22.51
N GLY A 222 3.21 6.76 -22.13
CA GLY A 222 2.77 8.10 -21.75
C GLY A 222 3.45 8.57 -20.46
N GLU A 223 3.38 9.86 -20.19
CA GLU A 223 3.97 10.45 -18.98
C GLU A 223 3.03 10.30 -17.77
N PRO A 224 3.53 9.84 -16.62
CA PRO A 224 2.75 9.81 -15.39
C PRO A 224 2.45 11.24 -14.92
N ARG A 225 1.30 11.42 -14.25
CA ARG A 225 0.92 12.70 -13.63
C ARG A 225 0.83 12.55 -12.14
N LEU A 226 1.33 13.54 -11.40
CA LEU A 226 1.25 13.59 -9.95
C LEU A 226 0.29 14.73 -9.54
N ILE A 227 -0.68 14.42 -8.69
CA ILE A 227 -1.68 15.36 -8.18
C ILE A 227 -1.55 15.42 -6.67
N GLU A 228 -1.50 16.62 -6.12
CA GLU A 228 -1.54 16.85 -4.67
C GLU A 228 -3.00 16.90 -4.19
N ILE A 229 -3.27 16.29 -3.03
CA ILE A 229 -4.58 16.29 -2.38
C ILE A 229 -4.48 17.09 -1.09
N ASP A 230 -4.61 18.40 -1.23
CA ASP A 230 -4.57 19.35 -0.10
C ASP A 230 -5.96 19.42 0.57
N LEU A 231 -6.34 18.35 1.26
CA LEU A 231 -7.58 18.26 2.01
C LEU A 231 -7.29 17.94 3.48
N PRO A 232 -7.92 18.66 4.41
CA PRO A 232 -7.75 18.39 5.85
C PRO A 232 -8.24 16.98 6.20
N ARG A 233 -7.59 16.36 7.19
CA ARG A 233 -8.01 15.06 7.73
C ARG A 233 -8.74 15.23 9.07
N PRO A 234 -9.81 14.47 9.36
CA PRO A 234 -10.44 13.45 8.49
C PRO A 234 -11.16 14.08 7.29
N ARG A 235 -11.04 13.44 6.13
CA ARG A 235 -11.64 13.93 4.89
C ARG A 235 -13.14 13.65 4.84
N ASP A 236 -13.91 14.67 4.45
CA ASP A 236 -15.37 14.55 4.23
C ASP A 236 -15.62 14.37 2.72
N ARG A 237 -16.19 13.22 2.34
CA ARG A 237 -16.53 12.89 0.95
C ARG A 237 -17.59 13.80 0.35
N SER A 238 -18.39 14.46 1.19
CA SER A 238 -19.44 15.40 0.78
C SER A 238 -18.94 16.83 0.63
N ALA A 239 -17.71 17.12 1.08
CA ALA A 239 -17.14 18.45 0.97
C ALA A 239 -16.93 18.85 -0.51
N PRO A 240 -17.23 20.11 -0.88
CA PRO A 240 -17.07 20.58 -2.26
C PRO A 240 -15.67 20.36 -2.83
N GLU A 241 -14.64 20.50 -2.01
CA GLU A 241 -13.24 20.30 -2.38
C GLU A 241 -12.96 18.84 -2.73
N PHE A 242 -13.51 17.88 -1.97
CA PHE A 242 -13.41 16.45 -2.26
C PHE A 242 -14.08 16.11 -3.59
N VAL A 243 -15.30 16.65 -3.81
CA VAL A 243 -16.06 16.45 -5.05
C VAL A 243 -15.28 17.01 -6.24
N ARG A 244 -14.66 18.19 -6.11
CA ARG A 244 -13.84 18.78 -7.17
C ARG A 244 -12.64 17.91 -7.55
N HIS A 245 -11.89 17.37 -6.58
CA HIS A 245 -10.81 16.41 -6.87
C HIS A 245 -11.31 15.15 -7.57
N ARG A 246 -12.48 14.64 -7.16
CA ARG A 246 -13.10 13.48 -7.81
C ARG A 246 -13.44 13.79 -9.28
N GLU A 247 -14.06 14.93 -9.57
CA GLU A 247 -14.38 15.36 -10.93
C GLU A 247 -13.13 15.57 -11.77
N GLU A 248 -12.08 16.18 -11.21
CA GLU A 248 -10.79 16.35 -11.88
C GLU A 248 -10.20 15.00 -12.28
N LEU A 249 -10.15 14.03 -11.35
CA LEU A 249 -9.65 12.69 -11.63
C LEU A 249 -10.51 11.97 -12.68
N LEU A 250 -11.85 12.03 -12.59
CA LEU A 250 -12.75 11.43 -13.57
C LEU A 250 -12.49 12.00 -14.98
N ASN A 251 -12.32 13.32 -15.10
CA ASN A 251 -11.99 13.97 -16.36
C ASN A 251 -10.67 13.49 -16.96
N LEU A 252 -9.63 13.31 -16.11
CA LEU A 252 -8.32 12.79 -16.56
C LEU A 252 -8.39 11.34 -17.07
N PHE A 253 -9.38 10.56 -16.60
CA PHE A 253 -9.66 9.21 -17.10
C PHE A 253 -10.65 9.18 -18.27
N GLY A 254 -11.20 10.33 -18.69
CA GLY A 254 -12.22 10.42 -19.74
C GLY A 254 -13.56 9.79 -19.32
N LEU A 255 -13.85 9.81 -18.04
CA LEU A 255 -15.10 9.33 -17.44
C LEU A 255 -15.95 10.57 -17.08
N HIS A 256 -17.06 10.78 -17.81
CA HIS A 256 -18.01 11.89 -17.62
C HIS A 256 -19.35 11.39 -17.13
#